data_9e1fabc4d3e6276e3b9f289c42ef97b3
#
_entry.id   9e1fabc4d3e6276e3b9f289c42ef97b3
#
_cell.length_a   1.000
_cell.length_b   1.000
_cell.length_c   1.000
_cell.angle_alpha   90.00
_cell.angle_beta   90.00
_cell.angle_gamma   90.00
#
_symmetry.space_group_name_H-M   'P 1'
#
loop_
_entity.id
_entity.type
_entity.pdbx_description
1 polymer ?
#
loop_
_entity_poly.entity_id
_entity_poly.type
_entity_poly.pdbx_seq_one_letter_code
_entity_poly.pdbx_strand_id
1 'polypeptide(L)'
;GSSILKHQALCPFRAFASNRLGADGLQTPVDGISPTLHGSLVHRVLELFWQETRTQAALLALDAASLGARLRRHVEAVTDEDRGLRQRPAFRQVEADRIHRQVLAYLALDGQREAFEVIAFEKKIRTEINGQPVKLVIDRIDRVGHDEEIIIDYKTGSEDPQKWFGER
;
A
#
# COMPACT_ATOMS: atom_id res chain seq x y z
N GLY A 1 -10.79 -10.90 -5.50
CA GLY A 1 -10.02 -10.63 -4.29
C GLY A 1 -10.92 -10.50 -3.07
N SER A 2 -10.40 -9.98 -1.97
CA SER A 2 -11.12 -9.81 -0.68
C SER A 2 -12.40 -8.96 -0.79
N SER A 3 -12.51 -8.09 -1.79
CA SER A 3 -13.70 -7.27 -2.05
C SER A 3 -14.97 -8.11 -2.25
N ILE A 4 -14.87 -9.29 -2.86
CA ILE A 4 -16.05 -10.15 -3.07
C ILE A 4 -16.61 -10.64 -1.73
N LEU A 5 -15.75 -10.99 -0.77
CA LEU A 5 -16.15 -11.41 0.57
C LEU A 5 -16.83 -10.26 1.32
N LYS A 6 -16.24 -9.05 1.24
CA LYS A 6 -16.83 -7.84 1.82
C LYS A 6 -18.21 -7.53 1.21
N HIS A 7 -18.32 -7.57 -0.11
CA HIS A 7 -19.59 -7.31 -0.79
C HIS A 7 -20.64 -8.38 -0.44
N GLN A 8 -20.23 -9.65 -0.39
CA GLN A 8 -21.12 -10.75 -0.04
C GLN A 8 -21.66 -10.65 1.40
N ALA A 9 -20.80 -10.27 2.34
CA ALA A 9 -21.16 -10.08 3.74
C ALA A 9 -22.14 -8.88 3.92
N LEU A 10 -21.99 -7.83 3.13
CA LEU A 10 -22.87 -6.66 3.20
C LEU A 10 -24.19 -6.88 2.47
N CYS A 11 -24.17 -7.44 1.28
CA CYS A 11 -25.34 -7.69 0.45
C CYS A 11 -25.00 -8.64 -0.71
N PRO A 12 -25.59 -9.84 -0.79
CA PRO A 12 -25.34 -10.77 -1.89
C PRO A 12 -25.62 -10.20 -3.27
N PHE A 13 -26.67 -9.38 -3.41
CA PHE A 13 -26.97 -8.69 -4.67
C PHE A 13 -25.87 -7.72 -5.07
N ARG A 14 -25.30 -6.97 -4.13
CA ARG A 14 -24.16 -6.10 -4.37
C ARG A 14 -22.92 -6.90 -4.85
N ALA A 15 -22.66 -8.05 -4.22
CA ALA A 15 -21.60 -8.92 -4.66
C ALA A 15 -21.79 -9.40 -6.09
N PHE A 16 -22.99 -9.79 -6.45
CA PHE A 16 -23.35 -10.19 -7.82
C PHE A 16 -23.20 -9.03 -8.80
N ALA A 17 -23.81 -7.87 -8.50
CA ALA A 17 -23.80 -6.70 -9.37
C ALA A 17 -22.37 -6.19 -9.63
N SER A 18 -21.58 -5.93 -8.58
CA SER A 18 -20.22 -5.39 -8.72
C SER A 18 -19.24 -6.40 -9.28
N ASN A 19 -19.24 -7.68 -8.81
CA ASN A 19 -18.18 -8.62 -9.16
C ASN A 19 -18.50 -9.49 -10.40
N ARG A 20 -19.77 -9.64 -10.76
CA ARG A 20 -20.20 -10.44 -11.94
C ARG A 20 -20.63 -9.56 -13.11
N LEU A 21 -21.39 -8.50 -12.84
CA LEU A 21 -21.92 -7.62 -13.87
C LEU A 21 -21.04 -6.39 -14.12
N GLY A 22 -20.06 -6.11 -13.26
CA GLY A 22 -19.25 -4.90 -13.34
C GLY A 22 -20.07 -3.61 -13.12
N ALA A 23 -21.24 -3.74 -12.46
CA ALA A 23 -22.13 -2.62 -12.19
C ALA A 23 -21.64 -1.86 -10.94
N ASP A 24 -20.58 -1.09 -11.11
CA ASP A 24 -20.09 -0.17 -10.10
C ASP A 24 -20.75 1.20 -10.26
N GLY A 25 -20.98 1.89 -9.14
CA GLY A 25 -21.48 3.26 -9.19
C GLY A 25 -20.55 4.18 -9.97
N LEU A 26 -21.12 5.18 -10.64
CA LEU A 26 -20.30 6.21 -11.27
C LEU A 26 -19.41 6.88 -10.22
N GLN A 27 -18.12 6.96 -10.52
CA GLN A 27 -17.19 7.67 -9.65
C GLN A 27 -17.51 9.16 -9.68
N THR A 28 -17.76 9.74 -8.51
CA THR A 28 -17.87 11.19 -8.39
C THR A 28 -16.50 11.81 -8.73
N PRO A 29 -16.43 12.74 -9.67
CA PRO A 29 -15.19 13.46 -9.94
C PRO A 29 -14.67 14.10 -8.66
N VAL A 30 -13.39 13.87 -8.36
CA VAL A 30 -12.70 14.50 -7.23
C VAL A 30 -11.66 15.47 -7.75
N ASP A 31 -11.48 16.58 -7.05
CA ASP A 31 -10.36 17.46 -7.30
C ASP A 31 -9.07 16.75 -6.88
N GLY A 32 -8.22 16.43 -7.86
CA GLY A 32 -6.99 15.70 -7.59
C GLY A 32 -6.96 14.29 -8.16
N ILE A 33 -6.11 13.43 -7.59
CA ILE A 33 -6.09 12.00 -7.91
C ILE A 33 -7.07 11.24 -7.01
N SER A 34 -7.61 10.13 -7.53
CA SER A 34 -8.49 9.30 -6.73
C SER A 34 -7.75 8.70 -5.52
N PRO A 35 -8.44 8.45 -4.39
CA PRO A 35 -7.83 7.77 -3.24
C PRO A 35 -7.18 6.43 -3.60
N THR A 36 -7.77 5.70 -4.56
CA THR A 36 -7.23 4.43 -5.05
C THR A 36 -5.90 4.63 -5.78
N LEU A 37 -5.81 5.61 -6.67
CA LEU A 37 -4.56 5.92 -7.37
C LEU A 37 -3.49 6.39 -6.37
N HIS A 38 -3.84 7.29 -5.45
CA HIS A 38 -2.92 7.74 -4.40
C HIS A 38 -2.37 6.55 -3.59
N GLY A 39 -3.25 5.64 -3.14
CA GLY A 39 -2.84 4.42 -2.44
C GLY A 39 -1.88 3.57 -3.26
N SER A 40 -2.19 3.31 -4.53
CA SER A 40 -1.33 2.52 -5.41
C SER A 40 0.06 3.14 -5.59
N LEU A 41 0.14 4.47 -5.73
CA LEU A 41 1.43 5.17 -5.83
C LEU A 41 2.25 5.05 -4.54
N VAL A 42 1.62 5.22 -3.37
CA VAL A 42 2.29 5.05 -2.06
C VAL A 42 2.82 3.63 -1.89
N HIS A 43 2.01 2.60 -2.18
CA HIS A 43 2.43 1.19 -2.12
C HIS A 43 3.63 0.94 -3.04
N ARG A 44 3.58 1.45 -4.27
CA ARG A 44 4.67 1.27 -5.23
C ARG A 44 5.97 1.95 -4.78
N VAL A 45 5.89 3.16 -4.20
CA VAL A 45 7.06 3.85 -3.64
C VAL A 45 7.65 3.06 -2.48
N LEU A 46 6.81 2.57 -1.55
CA LEU A 46 7.26 1.75 -0.42
C LEU A 46 7.89 0.43 -0.88
N GLU A 47 7.31 -0.22 -1.87
CA GLU A 47 7.87 -1.42 -2.49
C GLU A 47 9.29 -1.17 -3.02
N LEU A 48 9.47 -0.14 -3.88
CA LEU A 48 10.77 0.20 -4.45
C LEU A 48 11.79 0.59 -3.39
N PHE A 49 11.38 1.38 -2.40
CA PHE A 49 12.25 1.77 -1.30
C PHE A 49 12.76 0.55 -0.53
N TRP A 50 11.87 -0.38 -0.17
CA TRP A 50 12.24 -1.56 0.59
C TRP A 50 12.95 -2.63 -0.24
N GLN A 51 12.72 -2.69 -1.56
CA GLN A 51 13.52 -3.52 -2.46
C GLN A 51 15.00 -3.11 -2.46
N GLU A 52 15.28 -1.82 -2.32
CA GLU A 52 16.64 -1.29 -2.24
C GLU A 52 17.24 -1.40 -0.83
N THR A 53 16.44 -1.07 0.21
CA THR A 53 16.93 -0.91 1.59
C THR A 53 16.96 -2.22 2.38
N ARG A 54 15.97 -3.11 2.18
CA ARG A 54 15.88 -4.48 2.71
C ARG A 54 15.79 -4.64 4.22
N THR A 55 16.50 -3.89 5.03
CA THR A 55 16.57 -4.09 6.48
C THR A 55 16.34 -2.79 7.24
N GLN A 56 15.85 -2.91 8.49
CA GLN A 56 15.75 -1.76 9.38
C GLN A 56 17.15 -1.14 9.64
N ALA A 57 18.18 -1.97 9.82
CA ALA A 57 19.54 -1.47 10.04
C ALA A 57 20.02 -0.59 8.87
N ALA A 58 19.73 -0.97 7.62
CA ALA A 58 20.06 -0.17 6.45
C ALA A 58 19.23 1.14 6.39
N LEU A 59 17.98 1.12 6.85
CA LEU A 59 17.17 2.35 6.99
C LEU A 59 17.80 3.29 8.02
N LEU A 60 18.15 2.78 9.20
CA LEU A 60 18.71 3.58 10.29
C LEU A 60 20.14 4.08 10.00
N ALA A 61 20.88 3.44 9.08
CA ALA A 61 22.18 3.89 8.63
C ALA A 61 22.13 5.11 7.68
N LEU A 62 20.96 5.45 7.16
CA LEU A 62 20.79 6.62 6.30
C LEU A 62 20.64 7.89 7.15
N ASP A 63 21.44 8.89 6.85
CA ASP A 63 21.17 10.24 7.36
C ASP A 63 19.91 10.84 6.71
N ALA A 64 19.38 11.91 7.28
CA ALA A 64 18.16 12.54 6.81
C ALA A 64 18.23 13.02 5.34
N ALA A 65 19.40 13.49 4.90
CA ALA A 65 19.59 13.97 3.54
C ALA A 65 19.58 12.79 2.55
N SER A 66 20.31 11.73 2.85
CA SER A 66 20.38 10.50 2.04
C SER A 66 19.03 9.79 1.97
N LEU A 67 18.31 9.68 3.09
CA LEU A 67 16.95 9.14 3.15
C LEU A 67 16.01 9.96 2.28
N GLY A 68 16.01 11.29 2.44
CA GLY A 68 15.17 12.19 1.67
C GLY A 68 15.45 12.11 0.17
N ALA A 69 16.72 12.10 -0.24
CA ALA A 69 17.13 12.00 -1.64
C ALA A 69 16.73 10.65 -2.26
N ARG A 70 16.97 9.54 -1.56
CA ARG A 70 16.58 8.18 -2.00
C ARG A 70 15.07 8.10 -2.20
N LEU A 71 14.31 8.54 -1.22
CA LEU A 71 12.86 8.53 -1.31
C LEU A 71 12.34 9.43 -2.44
N ARG A 72 12.90 10.64 -2.60
CA ARG A 72 12.52 11.56 -3.67
C ARG A 72 12.68 10.91 -5.04
N ARG A 73 13.79 10.22 -5.29
CA ARG A 73 14.03 9.50 -6.53
C ARG A 73 12.94 8.46 -6.83
N HIS A 74 12.52 7.67 -5.84
CA HIS A 74 11.46 6.68 -6.03
C HIS A 74 10.11 7.35 -6.28
N VAL A 75 9.78 8.40 -5.53
CA VAL A 75 8.53 9.16 -5.71
C VAL A 75 8.45 9.77 -7.11
N GLU A 76 9.52 10.38 -7.57
CA GLU A 76 9.59 11.00 -8.91
C GLU A 76 9.42 9.93 -10.00
N ALA A 77 10.13 8.80 -9.89
CA ALA A 77 10.00 7.70 -10.83
C ALA A 77 8.55 7.20 -10.91
N VAL A 78 7.93 6.88 -9.77
CA VAL A 78 6.57 6.34 -9.71
C VAL A 78 5.52 7.35 -10.22
N THR A 79 5.65 8.62 -9.86
CA THR A 79 4.71 9.65 -10.33
C THR A 79 4.89 10.00 -11.81
N ASP A 80 6.09 9.77 -12.38
CA ASP A 80 6.34 9.96 -13.80
C ASP A 80 5.84 8.79 -14.66
N GLU A 81 5.73 7.58 -14.11
CA GLU A 81 5.11 6.44 -14.78
C GLU A 81 3.61 6.66 -15.03
N ASP A 82 2.92 7.39 -14.15
CA ASP A 82 1.50 7.69 -14.33
C ASP A 82 1.27 8.74 -15.42
N ARG A 83 0.56 8.34 -16.49
CA ARG A 83 0.30 9.21 -17.65
C ARG A 83 -0.47 10.47 -17.28
N GLY A 84 -1.43 10.39 -16.38
CA GLY A 84 -2.26 11.51 -15.96
C GLY A 84 -1.49 12.55 -15.19
N LEU A 85 -0.59 12.11 -14.30
CA LEU A 85 0.31 12.98 -13.55
C LEU A 85 1.40 13.57 -14.45
N ARG A 86 2.00 12.79 -15.32
CA ARG A 86 3.04 13.25 -16.25
C ARG A 86 2.56 14.38 -17.16
N GLN A 87 1.29 14.35 -17.58
CA GLN A 87 0.71 15.42 -18.40
C GLN A 87 0.39 16.70 -17.61
N ARG A 88 0.51 16.71 -16.28
CA ARG A 88 0.19 17.82 -15.38
C ARG A 88 1.36 18.09 -14.42
N PRO A 89 2.49 18.63 -14.88
CA PRO A 89 3.74 18.66 -14.10
C PRO A 89 3.61 19.42 -12.77
N ALA A 90 2.91 20.54 -12.71
CA ALA A 90 2.69 21.27 -11.46
C ALA A 90 1.87 20.45 -10.45
N PHE A 91 0.82 19.76 -10.92
CA PHE A 91 0.00 18.90 -10.08
C PHE A 91 0.77 17.64 -9.63
N ARG A 92 1.55 17.04 -10.54
CA ARG A 92 2.45 15.93 -10.21
C ARG A 92 3.40 16.30 -9.07
N GLN A 93 3.97 17.51 -9.09
CA GLN A 93 4.88 17.97 -8.04
C GLN A 93 4.18 18.01 -6.66
N VAL A 94 2.96 18.55 -6.61
CA VAL A 94 2.17 18.60 -5.37
C VAL A 94 1.90 17.20 -4.81
N GLU A 95 1.49 16.26 -5.68
CA GLU A 95 1.24 14.87 -5.27
C GLU A 95 2.55 14.15 -4.88
N ALA A 96 3.64 14.39 -5.60
CA ALA A 96 4.95 13.88 -5.23
C ALA A 96 5.38 14.33 -3.84
N ASP A 97 5.20 15.60 -3.51
CA ASP A 97 5.52 16.15 -2.17
C ASP A 97 4.60 15.56 -1.08
N ARG A 98 3.33 15.31 -1.41
CA ARG A 98 2.38 14.66 -0.50
C ARG A 98 2.78 13.21 -0.22
N ILE A 99 3.06 12.43 -1.27
CA ILE A 99 3.51 11.03 -1.15
C ILE A 99 4.83 10.96 -0.38
N HIS A 100 5.78 11.82 -0.71
CA HIS A 100 7.09 11.89 -0.03
C HIS A 100 6.92 12.07 1.49
N ARG A 101 6.10 13.04 1.93
CA ARG A 101 5.85 13.28 3.36
C ARG A 101 5.17 12.08 4.04
N GLN A 102 4.20 11.47 3.36
CA GLN A 102 3.48 10.31 3.91
C GLN A 102 4.39 9.10 4.06
N VAL A 103 5.21 8.81 3.06
CA VAL A 103 6.13 7.67 3.12
C VAL A 103 7.22 7.92 4.17
N LEU A 104 7.74 9.14 4.31
CA LEU A 104 8.66 9.46 5.42
C LEU A 104 8.05 9.15 6.79
N ALA A 105 6.77 9.45 6.99
CA ALA A 105 6.08 9.12 8.24
C ALA A 105 5.99 7.60 8.47
N TYR A 106 5.71 6.79 7.44
CA TYR A 106 5.75 5.33 7.53
C TYR A 106 7.16 4.81 7.86
N LEU A 107 8.19 5.33 7.20
CA LEU A 107 9.58 4.93 7.44
C LEU A 107 10.06 5.30 8.87
N ALA A 108 9.60 6.42 9.41
CA ALA A 108 9.87 6.79 10.79
C ALA A 108 9.26 5.81 11.80
N LEU A 109 8.06 5.28 11.53
CA LEU A 109 7.45 4.21 12.33
C LEU A 109 8.23 2.90 12.19
N ASP A 110 8.61 2.52 10.98
CA ASP A 110 9.42 1.33 10.73
C ASP A 110 10.78 1.40 11.45
N GLY A 111 11.39 2.58 11.54
CA GLY A 111 12.63 2.79 12.28
C GLY A 111 12.51 2.59 13.81
N GLN A 112 11.28 2.65 14.36
CA GLN A 112 11.01 2.46 15.80
C GLN A 112 10.66 1.00 16.16
N ARG A 113 10.47 0.14 15.17
CA ARG A 113 10.13 -1.28 15.37
C ARG A 113 11.37 -2.06 15.82
N GLU A 114 11.17 -3.31 16.23
CA GLU A 114 12.27 -4.28 16.38
C GLU A 114 13.00 -4.50 15.06
N ALA A 115 14.26 -4.96 15.14
CA ALA A 115 15.07 -5.22 13.95
C ALA A 115 14.38 -6.23 13.03
N PHE A 116 14.29 -5.91 11.75
CA PHE A 116 13.66 -6.76 10.74
C PHE A 116 14.41 -6.78 9.42
N GLU A 117 14.15 -7.82 8.65
CA GLU A 117 14.54 -7.97 7.25
C GLU A 117 13.28 -8.14 6.39
N VAL A 118 13.16 -7.37 5.32
CA VAL A 118 12.06 -7.52 4.37
C VAL A 118 12.34 -8.69 3.43
N ILE A 119 11.54 -9.74 3.54
CA ILE A 119 11.74 -11.01 2.82
C ILE A 119 10.82 -11.17 1.60
N ALA A 120 9.70 -10.45 1.55
CA ALA A 120 8.82 -10.51 0.40
C ALA A 120 8.06 -9.19 0.18
N PHE A 121 7.72 -8.94 -1.09
CA PHE A 121 6.93 -7.81 -1.57
C PHE A 121 5.84 -8.32 -2.50
N GLU A 122 4.66 -7.69 -2.51
CA GLU A 122 3.54 -7.97 -3.43
C GLU A 122 3.31 -9.48 -3.60
N LYS A 123 3.44 -10.23 -2.46
CA LYS A 123 3.38 -11.69 -2.48
C LYS A 123 1.95 -12.15 -2.77
N LYS A 124 1.77 -12.78 -3.91
CA LYS A 124 0.48 -13.37 -4.30
C LYS A 124 0.31 -14.73 -3.65
N ILE A 125 -0.70 -14.85 -2.81
CA ILE A 125 -1.07 -16.10 -2.13
C ILE A 125 -2.40 -16.57 -2.70
N ARG A 126 -2.47 -17.88 -2.96
CA ARG A 126 -3.73 -18.57 -3.24
C ARG A 126 -4.10 -19.38 -2.00
N THR A 127 -5.25 -19.10 -1.45
CA THR A 127 -5.80 -19.82 -0.31
C THR A 127 -7.24 -20.20 -0.59
N GLU A 128 -7.82 -21.00 0.27
CA GLU A 128 -9.20 -21.42 0.18
C GLU A 128 -9.95 -21.00 1.46
N ILE A 129 -11.12 -20.40 1.29
CA ILE A 129 -12.01 -20.05 2.40
C ILE A 129 -13.35 -20.73 2.14
N ASN A 130 -13.74 -21.68 2.99
CA ASN A 130 -14.96 -22.47 2.84
C ASN A 130 -15.13 -23.08 1.43
N GLY A 131 -14.09 -23.72 0.90
CA GLY A 131 -14.11 -24.33 -0.43
C GLY A 131 -14.01 -23.34 -1.61
N GLN A 132 -13.88 -22.06 -1.35
CA GLN A 132 -13.77 -21.03 -2.39
C GLN A 132 -12.32 -20.55 -2.54
N PRO A 133 -11.73 -20.60 -3.75
CA PRO A 133 -10.37 -20.13 -3.97
C PRO A 133 -10.32 -18.60 -3.88
N VAL A 134 -9.46 -18.09 -3.02
CA VAL A 134 -9.23 -16.66 -2.81
C VAL A 134 -7.78 -16.33 -3.15
N LYS A 135 -7.60 -15.27 -3.93
CA LYS A 135 -6.29 -14.68 -4.21
C LYS A 135 -6.09 -13.49 -3.28
N LEU A 136 -5.03 -13.52 -2.49
CA LEU A 136 -4.60 -12.43 -1.64
C LEU A 136 -3.28 -11.89 -2.18
N VAL A 137 -3.07 -10.61 -2.04
CA VAL A 137 -1.79 -9.96 -2.27
C VAL A 137 -1.36 -9.36 -0.94
N ILE A 138 -0.16 -9.70 -0.50
CA ILE A 138 0.44 -9.18 0.72
C ILE A 138 1.46 -8.14 0.30
N ASP A 139 1.31 -6.90 0.77
CA ASP A 139 2.17 -5.79 0.37
C ASP A 139 3.63 -6.03 0.75
N ARG A 140 3.87 -6.48 2.01
CA ARG A 140 5.21 -6.74 2.52
C ARG A 140 5.19 -7.82 3.61
N ILE A 141 6.25 -8.65 3.66
CA ILE A 141 6.52 -9.57 4.76
C ILE A 141 7.90 -9.27 5.32
N ASP A 142 7.95 -9.06 6.63
CA ASP A 142 9.17 -8.87 7.39
C ASP A 142 9.50 -10.11 8.20
N ARG A 143 10.77 -10.50 8.25
CA ARG A 143 11.30 -11.45 9.22
C ARG A 143 11.82 -10.68 10.43
N VAL A 144 11.39 -11.10 11.63
CA VAL A 144 11.83 -10.56 12.91
C VAL A 144 12.43 -11.72 13.72
N GLY A 145 13.61 -11.48 14.33
CA GLY A 145 14.29 -12.55 15.04
C GLY A 145 14.67 -13.73 14.15
N HIS A 146 14.50 -14.97 14.65
CA HIS A 146 14.91 -16.17 13.92
C HIS A 146 13.83 -16.77 13.03
N ASP A 147 12.55 -16.77 13.47
CA ASP A 147 11.48 -17.53 12.79
C ASP A 147 10.14 -16.79 12.73
N GLU A 148 10.07 -15.53 13.16
CA GLU A 148 8.82 -14.79 13.14
C GLU A 148 8.67 -14.00 11.85
N GLU A 149 7.51 -14.15 11.20
CA GLU A 149 7.14 -13.37 10.01
C GLU A 149 5.99 -12.42 10.36
N ILE A 150 6.15 -11.15 10.05
CA ILE A 150 5.13 -10.12 10.22
C ILE A 150 4.62 -9.72 8.84
N ILE A 151 3.29 -9.81 8.67
CA ILE A 151 2.61 -9.34 7.47
C ILE A 151 2.28 -7.86 7.64
N ILE A 152 2.72 -7.04 6.70
CA ILE A 152 2.44 -5.61 6.64
C ILE A 152 1.49 -5.35 5.48
N ASP A 153 0.41 -4.64 5.75
CA ASP A 153 -0.56 -4.16 4.76
C ASP A 153 -0.70 -2.64 4.95
N TYR A 154 -0.33 -1.88 3.92
CA TYR A 154 -0.35 -0.42 3.98
C TYR A 154 -1.75 0.13 3.72
N LYS A 155 -2.23 0.98 4.60
CA LYS A 155 -3.52 1.66 4.45
C LYS A 155 -3.32 3.17 4.36
N THR A 156 -3.74 3.73 3.24
CA THR A 156 -3.65 5.19 3.00
C THR A 156 -4.98 5.92 3.28
N GLY A 157 -6.04 5.16 3.57
CA GLY A 157 -7.35 5.69 3.96
C GLY A 157 -7.50 5.90 5.46
N SER A 158 -8.64 6.45 5.87
CA SER A 158 -9.03 6.56 7.29
C SER A 158 -9.59 5.21 7.78
N GLU A 159 -8.71 4.27 8.06
CA GLU A 159 -9.11 3.02 8.70
C GLU A 159 -9.09 3.22 10.23
N ASP A 160 -10.08 2.61 10.88
CA ASP A 160 -10.18 2.60 12.33
C ASP A 160 -9.64 1.25 12.85
N PRO A 161 -8.44 1.23 13.48
CA PRO A 161 -7.85 -0.02 13.98
C PRO A 161 -8.72 -0.71 15.04
N GLN A 162 -9.58 0.01 15.76
CA GLN A 162 -10.47 -0.58 16.77
C GLN A 162 -11.47 -1.56 16.16
N LYS A 163 -11.85 -1.36 14.88
CA LYS A 163 -12.72 -2.30 14.17
C LYS A 163 -12.08 -3.66 13.88
N TRP A 164 -10.78 -3.79 14.06
CA TRP A 164 -10.06 -5.05 13.84
C TRP A 164 -10.10 -5.97 15.05
N PHE A 165 -10.31 -5.41 16.23
CA PHE A 165 -10.28 -6.12 17.52
C PHE A 165 -11.68 -6.34 18.13
N GLY A 166 -12.74 -5.87 17.47
CA GLY A 166 -14.12 -6.11 17.92
C GLY A 166 -14.65 -7.50 17.54
N GLU A 167 -15.47 -8.10 18.40
CA GLU A 167 -16.29 -9.26 18.03
C GLU A 167 -17.23 -8.85 16.89
N ARG A 168 -17.31 -9.69 15.85
CA ARG A 168 -18.24 -9.51 14.73
C ARG A 168 -19.54 -10.22 14.97
#